data_ac6ed29d7781abc7315d497d89529fad
#
_entry.id   ac6ed29d7781abc7315d497d89529fad
#
_cell.length_a   1.000
_cell.length_b   1.000
_cell.length_c   1.000
_cell.angle_alpha   90.00
_cell.angle_beta   90.00
_cell.angle_gamma   90.00
#
_symmetry.space_group_name_H-M   'P 1'
#
loop_
_entity.id
_entity.type
_entity.pdbx_description
1 polymer ?
#
loop_
_entity_poly.entity_id
_entity_poly.type
_entity_poly.pdbx_seq_one_letter_code
_entity_poly.pdbx_strand_id
1 'polypeptide(L)'
;MDKLGEMPLPPYIKEKLEDKERYQTVYSKIEGSAAAPTAGLHFTNELLEDIKDKGVKTAYLTLHVGLGTFRPVSVENVEEHVMHTEHYEVSQEAADIINETRKSGGRIIAVGTTSVRTLETVAEDNGTMKAEIGDTSIFIYPGYKFKVTDSIITNFHLPESTLLMLVLSLIHI
;
A
#
# COMPACT_ATOMS: atom_id res chain seq x y z
N MET A 1 1.69 -12.71 -22.80
CA MET A 1 1.39 -11.24 -22.74
C MET A 1 2.66 -10.39 -22.76
N ASP A 2 3.78 -10.90 -22.29
CA ASP A 2 5.05 -10.14 -22.10
C ASP A 2 5.70 -9.58 -23.38
N LYS A 3 5.31 -10.07 -24.54
CA LYS A 3 5.83 -9.60 -25.84
C LYS A 3 5.04 -8.47 -26.50
N LEU A 4 3.83 -8.17 -26.02
CA LEU A 4 2.92 -7.20 -26.64
C LEU A 4 2.35 -6.17 -25.65
N GLY A 5 2.59 -6.34 -24.35
CA GLY A 5 2.08 -5.45 -23.31
C GLY A 5 3.02 -4.28 -23.05
N GLU A 6 2.46 -3.07 -22.96
CA GLU A 6 3.17 -1.92 -22.39
C GLU A 6 2.81 -1.82 -20.89
N MET A 7 3.80 -1.43 -20.05
CA MET A 7 3.56 -1.16 -18.64
C MET A 7 2.58 0.01 -18.52
N PRO A 8 1.45 -0.16 -17.83
CA PRO A 8 0.53 0.96 -17.63
C PRO A 8 1.17 1.99 -16.70
N LEU A 9 1.28 3.21 -17.17
CA LEU A 9 1.72 4.35 -16.36
C LEU A 9 0.50 5.15 -15.91
N PRO A 10 0.56 5.82 -14.76
CA PRO A 10 -0.45 6.78 -14.38
C PRO A 10 -0.65 7.84 -15.48
N PRO A 11 -1.87 8.34 -15.69
CA PRO A 11 -2.19 9.24 -16.81
C PRO A 11 -1.46 10.60 -16.77
N TYR A 12 -0.86 10.96 -15.65
CA TYR A 12 -0.04 12.17 -15.51
C TYR A 12 1.41 11.97 -15.98
N ILE A 13 1.89 10.73 -16.17
CA ILE A 13 3.20 10.43 -16.76
C ILE A 13 3.02 10.30 -18.27
N LYS A 14 3.51 11.30 -18.99
CA LYS A 14 3.38 11.38 -20.46
C LYS A 14 4.62 10.88 -21.21
N GLU A 15 5.75 10.82 -20.52
CA GLU A 15 7.00 10.35 -21.11
C GLU A 15 7.01 8.82 -21.21
N LYS A 16 7.51 8.33 -22.34
CA LYS A 16 7.69 6.88 -22.54
C LYS A 16 8.90 6.42 -21.75
N LEU A 17 8.70 5.42 -20.87
CA LEU A 17 9.81 4.80 -20.16
C LEU A 17 10.66 3.97 -21.14
N GLU A 18 11.95 4.31 -21.25
CA GLU A 18 12.93 3.50 -21.95
C GLU A 18 13.27 2.23 -21.16
N ASP A 19 13.34 2.35 -19.84
CA ASP A 19 13.59 1.28 -18.89
C ASP A 19 12.36 1.04 -18.02
N LYS A 20 11.71 -0.11 -18.20
CA LYS A 20 10.51 -0.51 -17.44
C LYS A 20 10.78 -0.72 -15.94
N GLU A 21 11.97 -1.21 -15.59
CA GLU A 21 12.36 -1.47 -14.19
C GLU A 21 12.46 -0.18 -13.37
N ARG A 22 12.63 0.96 -14.00
CA ARG A 22 12.68 2.25 -13.32
C ARG A 22 11.36 2.64 -12.66
N TYR A 23 10.24 2.07 -13.11
CA TYR A 23 8.93 2.27 -12.50
C TYR A 23 8.52 1.05 -11.66
N GLN A 24 9.49 0.45 -10.97
CA GLN A 24 9.31 -0.66 -10.04
C GLN A 24 10.14 -0.46 -8.78
N THR A 25 9.68 -1.05 -7.67
CA THR A 25 10.45 -1.04 -6.43
C THR A 25 11.57 -2.08 -6.48
N VAL A 26 12.68 -1.80 -5.78
CA VAL A 26 13.84 -2.73 -5.69
C VAL A 26 13.48 -4.06 -4.99
N TYR A 27 12.33 -4.12 -4.32
CA TYR A 27 11.82 -5.30 -3.62
C TYR A 27 10.62 -5.96 -4.32
N SER A 28 10.27 -5.55 -5.52
CA SER A 28 9.21 -6.20 -6.32
C SER A 28 9.58 -7.64 -6.65
N LYS A 29 8.67 -8.59 -6.39
CA LYS A 29 8.90 -10.03 -6.60
C LYS A 29 7.81 -10.72 -7.40
N ILE A 30 6.57 -10.27 -7.29
CA ILE A 30 5.40 -10.97 -7.83
C ILE A 30 4.74 -10.07 -8.87
N GLU A 31 4.67 -10.55 -10.11
CA GLU A 31 3.97 -9.86 -11.19
C GLU A 31 2.45 -9.99 -11.01
N GLY A 32 1.67 -9.03 -11.54
CA GLY A 32 0.20 -9.08 -11.52
C GLY A 32 -0.49 -7.76 -11.17
N SER A 33 0.27 -6.74 -10.78
CA SER A 33 -0.29 -5.42 -10.47
C SER A 33 -0.27 -4.50 -11.69
N ALA A 34 -1.33 -3.71 -11.87
CA ALA A 34 -1.40 -2.67 -12.89
C ALA A 34 -0.75 -1.34 -12.45
N ALA A 35 -0.38 -1.21 -11.17
CA ALA A 35 0.26 -0.01 -10.63
C ALA A 35 1.39 -0.38 -9.68
N ALA A 36 2.51 0.33 -9.78
CA ALA A 36 3.61 0.21 -8.83
C ALA A 36 3.29 0.96 -7.53
N PRO A 37 3.78 0.49 -6.36
CA PRO A 37 3.67 1.22 -5.10
C PRO A 37 4.66 2.39 -5.09
N THR A 38 4.26 3.54 -5.67
CA THR A 38 5.16 4.66 -5.99
C THR A 38 5.89 5.25 -4.79
N ALA A 39 5.35 5.18 -3.59
CA ALA A 39 6.08 5.55 -2.37
C ALA A 39 7.32 4.66 -2.12
N GLY A 40 7.26 3.41 -2.56
CA GLY A 40 8.37 2.47 -2.47
C GLY A 40 9.52 2.74 -3.43
N LEU A 41 9.30 3.53 -4.49
CA LEU A 41 10.35 3.89 -5.46
C LEU A 41 11.47 4.74 -4.85
N HIS A 42 11.22 5.38 -3.72
CA HIS A 42 12.21 6.16 -2.98
C HIS A 42 13.20 5.28 -2.19
N PHE A 43 12.91 3.99 -2.03
CA PHE A 43 13.77 3.06 -1.30
C PHE A 43 14.75 2.39 -2.27
N THR A 44 16.04 2.54 -1.97
CA THR A 44 17.12 1.81 -2.63
C THR A 44 17.54 0.61 -1.76
N ASN A 45 18.32 -0.32 -2.31
CA ASN A 45 18.87 -1.43 -1.53
C ASN A 45 19.74 -0.94 -0.38
N GLU A 46 20.57 0.09 -0.64
CA GLU A 46 21.45 0.71 0.37
C GLU A 46 20.62 1.32 1.50
N LEU A 47 19.54 2.06 1.18
CA LEU A 47 18.66 2.64 2.20
C LEU A 47 17.98 1.54 3.04
N LEU A 48 17.56 0.44 2.43
CA LEU A 48 16.96 -0.68 3.14
C LEU A 48 17.96 -1.36 4.08
N GLU A 49 19.23 -1.47 3.68
CA GLU A 49 20.31 -1.97 4.54
C GLU A 49 20.58 -1.01 5.70
N ASP A 50 20.71 0.29 5.45
CA ASP A 50 20.91 1.32 6.47
C ASP A 50 19.77 1.32 7.52
N ILE A 51 18.53 1.14 7.08
CA ILE A 51 17.35 1.04 7.96
C ILE A 51 17.47 -0.20 8.85
N LYS A 52 17.86 -1.33 8.26
CA LYS A 52 18.07 -2.59 8.99
C LYS A 52 19.19 -2.49 10.00
N ASP A 53 20.30 -1.85 9.64
CA ASP A 53 21.46 -1.65 10.55
C ASP A 53 21.12 -0.76 11.75
N LYS A 54 20.10 0.10 11.61
CA LYS A 54 19.52 0.87 12.71
C LYS A 54 18.53 0.06 13.58
N GLY A 55 18.38 -1.23 13.32
CA GLY A 55 17.48 -2.13 14.07
C GLY A 55 16.00 -2.05 13.68
N VAL A 56 15.67 -1.36 12.59
CA VAL A 56 14.29 -1.32 12.08
C VAL A 56 14.02 -2.60 11.30
N LYS A 57 12.94 -3.29 11.64
CA LYS A 57 12.49 -4.50 10.93
C LYS A 57 11.68 -4.10 9.69
N THR A 58 11.87 -4.82 8.59
CA THR A 58 11.09 -4.65 7.36
C THR A 58 10.22 -5.89 7.13
N ALA A 59 8.93 -5.66 6.85
CA ALA A 59 7.97 -6.69 6.48
C ALA A 59 7.38 -6.36 5.11
N TYR A 60 7.21 -7.38 4.26
CA TYR A 60 6.72 -7.22 2.90
C TYR A 60 5.34 -7.82 2.76
N LEU A 61 4.46 -7.08 2.10
CA LEU A 61 3.08 -7.48 1.79
C LEU A 61 2.90 -7.45 0.28
N THR A 62 2.00 -8.27 -0.24
CA THR A 62 1.60 -8.23 -1.65
C THR A 62 0.18 -7.65 -1.75
N LEU A 63 -0.03 -6.70 -2.66
CA LEU A 63 -1.34 -6.25 -3.10
C LEU A 63 -1.31 -6.06 -4.62
N HIS A 64 -2.19 -6.75 -5.32
CA HIS A 64 -2.36 -6.60 -6.77
C HIS A 64 -3.33 -5.46 -7.06
N VAL A 65 -2.77 -4.27 -7.29
CA VAL A 65 -3.53 -3.05 -7.56
C VAL A 65 -4.09 -3.07 -8.97
N GLY A 66 -5.41 -2.96 -9.08
CA GLY A 66 -6.10 -2.86 -10.35
C GLY A 66 -6.14 -1.43 -10.92
N LEU A 67 -6.55 -1.29 -12.19
CA LEU A 67 -6.70 0.01 -12.87
C LEU A 67 -7.76 0.91 -12.21
N GLY A 68 -8.64 0.34 -11.40
CA GLY A 68 -9.67 1.09 -10.67
C GLY A 68 -9.12 2.12 -9.68
N THR A 69 -7.90 1.94 -9.18
CA THR A 69 -7.23 2.87 -8.26
C THR A 69 -7.08 4.30 -8.84
N PHE A 70 -7.03 4.43 -10.16
CA PHE A 70 -6.91 5.74 -10.82
C PHE A 70 -8.26 6.41 -11.13
N ARG A 71 -9.39 5.79 -10.77
CA ARG A 71 -10.71 6.40 -10.98
C ARG A 71 -11.00 7.42 -9.89
N PRO A 72 -11.44 8.64 -10.26
CA PRO A 72 -11.87 9.61 -9.27
C PRO A 72 -13.15 9.14 -8.57
N VAL A 73 -13.36 9.65 -7.37
CA VAL A 73 -14.63 9.48 -6.65
C VAL A 73 -15.67 10.34 -7.36
N SER A 74 -16.77 9.72 -7.80
CA SER A 74 -17.84 10.37 -8.60
C SER A 74 -19.17 10.46 -7.87
N VAL A 75 -19.19 10.17 -6.56
CA VAL A 75 -20.40 10.22 -5.71
C VAL A 75 -20.39 11.48 -4.86
N GLU A 76 -21.57 12.03 -4.55
CA GLU A 76 -21.70 13.20 -3.66
C GLU A 76 -21.47 12.80 -2.20
N ASN A 77 -21.98 11.65 -1.79
CA ASN A 77 -21.79 11.10 -0.46
C ASN A 77 -20.69 10.05 -0.48
N VAL A 78 -19.64 10.27 0.29
CA VAL A 78 -18.48 9.36 0.34
C VAL A 78 -18.86 7.93 0.72
N GLU A 79 -19.87 7.76 1.54
CA GLU A 79 -20.37 6.45 2.01
C GLU A 79 -21.00 5.61 0.89
N GLU A 80 -21.41 6.25 -0.21
CA GLU A 80 -21.98 5.57 -1.39
C GLU A 80 -20.90 5.07 -2.37
N HIS A 81 -19.63 5.42 -2.10
CA HIS A 81 -18.53 5.00 -2.97
C HIS A 81 -18.27 3.50 -2.85
N VAL A 82 -18.32 2.80 -3.98
CA VAL A 82 -18.00 1.37 -4.05
C VAL A 82 -16.55 1.20 -4.49
N MET A 83 -15.69 0.75 -3.56
CA MET A 83 -14.31 0.42 -3.86
C MET A 83 -14.22 -0.83 -4.74
N HIS A 84 -13.28 -0.79 -5.67
CA HIS A 84 -12.91 -1.99 -6.43
C HIS A 84 -12.16 -2.99 -5.54
N THR A 85 -12.30 -4.25 -5.90
CA THR A 85 -11.67 -5.36 -5.19
C THR A 85 -10.22 -5.55 -5.68
N GLU A 86 -9.30 -5.77 -4.75
CA GLU A 86 -7.89 -6.03 -5.00
C GLU A 86 -7.43 -7.24 -4.19
N HIS A 87 -6.61 -8.08 -4.81
CA HIS A 87 -6.10 -9.30 -4.21
C HIS A 87 -4.85 -9.02 -3.36
N TYR A 88 -4.81 -9.56 -2.13
CA TYR A 88 -3.67 -9.39 -1.22
C TYR A 88 -3.13 -10.71 -0.69
N GLU A 89 -1.87 -10.67 -0.27
CA GLU A 89 -1.21 -11.74 0.46
C GLU A 89 -0.35 -11.16 1.59
N VAL A 90 -0.55 -11.70 2.80
CA VAL A 90 0.27 -11.47 4.00
C VAL A 90 0.87 -12.79 4.43
N SER A 91 2.20 -12.91 4.37
CA SER A 91 2.91 -14.10 4.81
C SER A 91 2.92 -14.23 6.34
N GLN A 92 3.17 -15.44 6.85
CA GLN A 92 3.33 -15.67 8.29
C GLN A 92 4.51 -14.85 8.84
N GLU A 93 5.62 -14.79 8.11
CA GLU A 93 6.79 -14.00 8.49
C GLU A 93 6.44 -12.51 8.68
N ALA A 94 5.71 -11.93 7.73
CA ALA A 94 5.29 -10.53 7.82
C ALA A 94 4.35 -10.30 9.01
N ALA A 95 3.38 -11.19 9.23
CA ALA A 95 2.47 -11.11 10.37
C ALA A 95 3.22 -11.20 11.70
N ASP A 96 4.17 -12.12 11.83
CA ASP A 96 4.98 -12.31 13.03
C ASP A 96 5.84 -11.07 13.34
N ILE A 97 6.52 -10.51 12.33
CA ILE A 97 7.32 -9.28 12.48
C ILE A 97 6.45 -8.12 13.01
N ILE A 98 5.27 -7.93 12.46
CA ILE A 98 4.35 -6.86 12.85
C ILE A 98 3.85 -7.07 14.28
N ASN A 99 3.41 -8.29 14.61
CA ASN A 99 2.92 -8.63 15.94
C ASN A 99 3.99 -8.47 17.03
N GLU A 100 5.21 -8.94 16.77
CA GLU A 100 6.35 -8.76 17.68
C GLU A 100 6.68 -7.30 17.90
N THR A 101 6.69 -6.50 16.82
CA THR A 101 6.96 -5.07 16.89
C THR A 101 5.93 -4.37 17.77
N ARG A 102 4.64 -4.64 17.58
CA ARG A 102 3.58 -4.07 18.41
C ARG A 102 3.69 -4.52 19.87
N LYS A 103 3.94 -5.80 20.10
CA LYS A 103 4.10 -6.37 21.46
C LYS A 103 5.26 -5.71 22.22
N SER A 104 6.31 -5.31 21.53
CA SER A 104 7.46 -4.60 22.11
C SER A 104 7.26 -3.08 22.23
N GLY A 105 6.08 -2.55 21.89
CA GLY A 105 5.77 -1.12 21.93
C GLY A 105 6.35 -0.33 20.75
N GLY A 106 6.78 -1.01 19.69
CA GLY A 106 7.24 -0.40 18.45
C GLY A 106 6.07 0.12 17.61
N ARG A 107 6.41 0.93 16.58
CA ARG A 107 5.45 1.52 15.65
C ARG A 107 5.46 0.80 14.31
N ILE A 108 4.29 0.73 13.68
CA ILE A 108 4.10 0.20 12.33
C ILE A 108 4.01 1.37 11.36
N ILE A 109 5.02 1.49 10.50
CA ILE A 109 5.11 2.54 9.49
C ILE A 109 4.88 1.90 8.13
N ALA A 110 3.72 2.17 7.54
CA ALA A 110 3.39 1.65 6.22
C ALA A 110 4.07 2.47 5.11
N VAL A 111 4.58 1.80 4.08
CA VAL A 111 5.09 2.44 2.87
C VAL A 111 4.08 2.26 1.75
N GLY A 112 3.41 3.34 1.39
CA GLY A 112 2.33 3.38 0.41
C GLY A 112 0.94 3.09 0.99
N THR A 113 -0.07 3.69 0.36
CA THR A 113 -1.49 3.48 0.68
C THR A 113 -1.93 2.03 0.46
N THR A 114 -1.30 1.33 -0.47
CA THR A 114 -1.47 -0.12 -0.72
C THR A 114 -1.14 -0.94 0.53
N SER A 115 -0.03 -0.65 1.19
CA SER A 115 0.35 -1.33 2.44
C SER A 115 -0.66 -1.06 3.55
N VAL A 116 -1.11 0.19 3.70
CA VAL A 116 -2.15 0.54 4.69
C VAL A 116 -3.41 -0.27 4.46
N ARG A 117 -3.91 -0.33 3.22
CA ARG A 117 -5.15 -1.06 2.90
C ARG A 117 -5.03 -2.54 3.23
N THR A 118 -3.90 -3.18 2.92
CA THR A 118 -3.65 -4.58 3.27
C THR A 118 -3.59 -4.78 4.79
N LEU A 119 -2.83 -3.94 5.48
CA LEU A 119 -2.69 -4.00 6.93
C LEU A 119 -4.04 -3.88 7.64
N GLU A 120 -4.82 -2.86 7.30
CA GLU A 120 -6.11 -2.58 7.93
C GLU A 120 -7.19 -3.60 7.57
N THR A 121 -7.08 -4.28 6.42
CA THR A 121 -7.97 -5.39 6.05
C THR A 121 -7.70 -6.61 6.91
N VAL A 122 -6.44 -7.02 7.05
CA VAL A 122 -6.04 -8.27 7.70
C VAL A 122 -6.01 -8.14 9.23
N ALA A 123 -5.74 -6.94 9.75
CA ALA A 123 -5.68 -6.73 11.19
C ALA A 123 -7.02 -6.99 11.86
N GLU A 124 -7.01 -7.78 12.92
CA GLU A 124 -8.13 -7.91 13.85
C GLU A 124 -8.35 -6.60 14.63
N ASP A 125 -9.49 -6.44 15.29
CA ASP A 125 -9.85 -5.21 16.01
C ASP A 125 -8.86 -4.85 17.13
N ASN A 126 -8.17 -5.84 17.68
CA ASN A 126 -7.09 -5.64 18.66
C ASN A 126 -5.74 -5.28 18.03
N GLY A 127 -5.66 -5.21 16.70
CA GLY A 127 -4.47 -4.92 15.90
C GLY A 127 -3.54 -6.11 15.70
N THR A 128 -3.99 -7.35 15.98
CA THR A 128 -3.21 -8.56 15.70
C THR A 128 -3.26 -8.87 14.21
N MET A 129 -2.12 -9.18 13.64
CA MET A 129 -2.00 -9.62 12.24
C MET A 129 -1.99 -11.14 12.16
N LYS A 130 -2.54 -11.68 11.08
CA LYS A 130 -2.46 -13.10 10.72
C LYS A 130 -1.94 -13.28 9.30
N ALA A 131 -1.40 -14.45 9.00
CA ALA A 131 -1.11 -14.82 7.62
C ALA A 131 -2.44 -15.05 6.89
N GLU A 132 -2.63 -14.36 5.77
CA GLU A 132 -3.88 -14.43 5.02
C GLU A 132 -3.66 -14.11 3.55
N ILE A 133 -4.40 -14.81 2.69
CA ILE A 133 -4.54 -14.53 1.27
C ILE A 133 -6.02 -14.27 1.02
N GLY A 134 -6.34 -13.17 0.37
CA GLY A 134 -7.74 -12.81 0.14
C GLY A 134 -7.92 -11.60 -0.75
N ASP A 135 -9.12 -11.09 -0.74
CA ASP A 135 -9.50 -9.92 -1.51
C ASP A 135 -9.99 -8.80 -0.59
N THR A 136 -9.65 -7.56 -0.92
CA THR A 136 -10.07 -6.38 -0.17
C THR A 136 -10.76 -5.37 -1.04
N SER A 137 -11.85 -4.81 -0.52
CA SER A 137 -12.50 -3.62 -1.03
C SER A 137 -12.57 -2.51 0.02
N ILE A 138 -11.62 -2.54 0.97
CA ILE A 138 -11.61 -1.58 2.08
C ILE A 138 -11.53 -0.14 1.55
N PHE A 139 -12.44 0.69 2.04
CA PHE A 139 -12.47 2.11 1.80
C PHE A 139 -12.22 2.86 3.09
N ILE A 140 -11.06 3.52 3.17
CA ILE A 140 -10.63 4.28 4.33
C ILE A 140 -10.85 5.77 4.05
N TYR A 141 -11.70 6.41 4.86
CA TYR A 141 -12.03 7.83 4.76
C TYR A 141 -12.13 8.45 6.15
N PRO A 142 -12.19 9.78 6.31
CA PRO A 142 -12.19 10.45 7.61
C PRO A 142 -13.21 9.88 8.58
N GLY A 143 -12.75 9.55 9.80
CA GLY A 143 -13.51 8.84 10.83
C GLY A 143 -13.16 7.35 10.96
N TYR A 144 -12.36 6.80 10.04
CA TYR A 144 -11.85 5.43 10.15
C TYR A 144 -10.91 5.28 11.36
N LYS A 145 -11.07 4.20 12.12
CA LYS A 145 -10.22 3.88 13.27
C LYS A 145 -9.16 2.87 12.84
N PHE A 146 -7.92 3.33 12.75
CA PHE A 146 -6.79 2.48 12.40
C PHE A 146 -6.53 1.44 13.48
N LYS A 147 -6.32 0.19 13.07
CA LYS A 147 -6.12 -0.96 13.95
C LYS A 147 -4.66 -1.26 14.20
N VAL A 148 -3.82 -1.06 13.17
CA VAL A 148 -2.42 -1.49 13.20
C VAL A 148 -1.45 -0.44 12.64
N THR A 149 -1.89 0.46 11.77
CA THR A 149 -1.03 1.46 11.13
C THR A 149 -0.86 2.69 12.01
N ASP A 150 0.38 2.98 12.41
CA ASP A 150 0.72 4.17 13.22
C ASP A 150 1.16 5.37 12.37
N SER A 151 1.78 5.11 11.22
CA SER A 151 2.30 6.15 10.31
C SER A 151 2.36 5.66 8.88
N ILE A 152 2.38 6.59 7.94
CA ILE A 152 2.51 6.28 6.51
C ILE A 152 3.60 7.12 5.85
N ILE A 153 4.40 6.49 5.00
CA ILE A 153 5.23 7.15 4.00
C ILE A 153 4.50 7.03 2.67
N THR A 154 4.14 8.15 2.08
CA THR A 154 3.37 8.17 0.84
C THR A 154 3.72 9.38 -0.03
N ASN A 155 3.28 9.36 -1.28
CA ASN A 155 3.40 10.49 -2.20
C ASN A 155 2.18 11.42 -2.10
N PHE A 156 2.24 12.55 -2.79
CA PHE A 156 1.07 13.40 -3.02
C PHE A 156 0.05 12.67 -3.89
N HIS A 157 -1.21 12.93 -3.62
CA HIS A 157 -2.33 12.33 -4.33
C HIS A 157 -3.16 13.38 -5.05
N LEU A 158 -3.78 12.98 -6.14
CA LEU A 158 -4.70 13.84 -6.88
C LEU A 158 -5.93 14.20 -6.02
N PRO A 159 -6.51 15.38 -6.23
CA PRO A 159 -7.77 15.75 -5.60
C PRO A 159 -8.85 14.74 -5.97
N GLU A 160 -9.91 14.64 -5.16
CA GLU A 160 -11.07 13.77 -5.36
C GLU A 160 -10.72 12.27 -5.47
N SER A 161 -9.55 11.86 -4.93
CA SER A 161 -9.13 10.46 -4.94
C SER A 161 -9.39 9.76 -3.60
N THR A 162 -9.69 8.47 -3.67
CA THR A 162 -9.80 7.60 -2.48
C THR A 162 -8.52 7.57 -1.66
N LEU A 163 -7.36 7.72 -2.31
CA LEU A 163 -6.05 7.73 -1.68
C LEU A 163 -5.84 8.99 -0.83
N LEU A 164 -6.32 10.15 -1.30
CA LEU A 164 -6.29 11.39 -0.51
C LEU A 164 -7.17 11.26 0.74
N MET A 165 -8.33 10.64 0.63
CA MET A 165 -9.22 10.40 1.78
C MET A 165 -8.58 9.51 2.84
N LEU A 166 -7.85 8.46 2.42
CA LEU A 166 -7.09 7.60 3.33
C LEU A 166 -6.04 8.41 4.10
N VAL A 167 -5.25 9.25 3.41
CA VAL A 167 -4.22 10.09 4.05
C VAL A 167 -4.86 11.06 5.03
N LEU A 168 -5.94 11.73 4.64
CA LEU A 168 -6.69 12.65 5.50
C LEU A 168 -7.24 11.95 6.74
N SER A 169 -7.66 10.68 6.62
CA SER A 169 -8.11 9.87 7.76
C SER A 169 -7.03 9.68 8.81
N LEU A 170 -5.78 9.48 8.38
CA LEU A 170 -4.66 9.24 9.30
C LEU A 170 -4.17 10.52 9.98
N ILE A 171 -4.13 11.64 9.26
CA ILE A 171 -3.59 12.90 9.81
C ILE A 171 -4.59 13.67 10.66
N HIS A 172 -5.86 13.34 10.62
CA HIS A 172 -6.95 13.96 11.39
C HIS A 172 -7.51 13.06 12.50
N ILE A 173 -6.69 12.14 12.98
CA ILE A 173 -7.02 11.30 14.14
C ILE A 173 -7.04 12.15 15.42
#